data_cc94c816311b9df0cc6deb07a953ecc0
#
_entry.id   cc94c816311b9df0cc6deb07a953ecc0
#
_cell.length_a   1.000
_cell.length_b   1.000
_cell.length_c   1.000
_cell.angle_alpha   90.00
_cell.angle_beta   90.00
_cell.angle_gamma   90.00
#
_symmetry.space_group_name_H-M   'P 1'
#
loop_
_entity.id
_entity.type
_entity.pdbx_description
1 polymer ?
#
loop_
_entity_poly.entity_id
_entity_poly.type
_entity_poly.pdbx_seq_one_letter_code
_entity_poly.pdbx_strand_id
1 'polypeptide(L)'
;MTIDENLFLEVYSFFKKTSVNYIIPNIGNLNKDEVSDKPDNSKVTKYDLLVENELIEFFNKKGFSNIISEEHSSDLLNNKNYLTIDPIDGTRNFINGINKVVMMTSYIENKESIFSIIYDPINDIFYHTYKNDIYKNFKLIVKVNYNQHIGFLGDHAKVYFGEL
;
A
#
# COMPACT_ATOMS: atom_id res chain seq x y z
N MET A 1 9.83 -16.01 -8.60
CA MET A 1 9.58 -15.07 -7.50
C MET A 1 9.46 -15.87 -6.20
N THR A 2 10.18 -15.50 -5.16
CA THR A 2 10.08 -16.16 -3.84
C THR A 2 9.47 -15.17 -2.86
N ILE A 3 8.40 -15.58 -2.18
CA ILE A 3 7.78 -14.79 -1.11
C ILE A 3 8.32 -15.35 0.20
N ASP A 4 9.23 -14.60 0.81
CA ASP A 4 9.91 -14.95 2.05
C ASP A 4 10.16 -13.70 2.91
N GLU A 5 10.80 -13.86 4.05
CA GLU A 5 11.11 -12.76 4.96
C GLU A 5 12.00 -11.68 4.31
N ASN A 6 12.89 -12.06 3.40
CA ASN A 6 13.77 -11.11 2.70
C ASN A 6 12.95 -10.16 1.83
N LEU A 7 11.91 -10.64 1.15
CA LEU A 7 11.02 -9.78 0.37
C LEU A 7 10.39 -8.71 1.26
N PHE A 8 9.88 -9.07 2.44
CA PHE A 8 9.25 -8.11 3.36
C PHE A 8 10.26 -7.09 3.91
N LEU A 9 11.50 -7.49 4.20
CA LEU A 9 12.57 -6.58 4.62
C LEU A 9 12.93 -5.59 3.51
N GLU A 10 13.01 -6.06 2.27
CA GLU A 10 13.28 -5.20 1.11
C GLU A 10 12.14 -4.24 0.83
N VAL A 11 10.87 -4.69 0.91
CA VAL A 11 9.69 -3.83 0.77
C VAL A 11 9.67 -2.78 1.88
N TYR A 12 9.89 -3.16 3.13
CA TYR A 12 9.97 -2.21 4.25
C TYR A 12 11.03 -1.14 4.01
N SER A 13 12.23 -1.56 3.63
CA SER A 13 13.35 -0.64 3.38
C SER A 13 13.04 0.31 2.23
N PHE A 14 12.40 -0.20 1.19
CA PHE A 14 11.98 0.59 0.03
C PHE A 14 10.86 1.58 0.40
N PHE A 15 9.80 1.14 1.07
CA PHE A 15 8.71 1.99 1.52
C PHE A 15 9.20 3.12 2.44
N LYS A 16 10.09 2.78 3.38
CA LYS A 16 10.70 3.76 4.28
C LYS A 16 11.50 4.81 3.51
N LYS A 17 12.35 4.40 2.58
CA LYS A 17 13.13 5.31 1.73
C LYS A 17 12.22 6.21 0.91
N THR A 18 11.23 5.64 0.24
CA THR A 18 10.28 6.37 -0.62
C THR A 18 9.48 7.38 0.20
N SER A 19 9.01 6.99 1.39
CA SER A 19 8.25 7.90 2.26
C SER A 19 9.08 9.07 2.78
N VAL A 20 10.34 8.84 3.14
CA VAL A 20 11.27 9.90 3.56
C VAL A 20 11.55 10.89 2.43
N ASN A 21 11.60 10.41 1.19
CA ASN A 21 11.87 11.24 0.04
C ASN A 21 10.66 12.06 -0.43
N TYR A 22 9.46 11.47 -0.39
CA TYR A 22 8.30 12.04 -1.07
C TYR A 22 7.10 12.32 -0.16
N ILE A 23 6.86 11.52 0.89
CA ILE A 23 5.64 11.64 1.70
C ILE A 23 5.87 12.56 2.88
N ILE A 24 6.78 12.20 3.78
CA ILE A 24 6.99 12.91 5.06
C ILE A 24 7.25 14.41 4.87
N PRO A 25 8.15 14.85 3.95
CA PRO A 25 8.47 16.28 3.80
C PRO A 25 7.34 17.08 3.17
N ASN A 26 6.37 16.44 2.54
CA ASN A 26 5.34 17.09 1.74
C ASN A 26 3.94 17.04 2.35
N ILE A 27 3.75 16.40 3.51
CA ILE A 27 2.46 16.42 4.23
C ILE A 27 2.08 17.86 4.57
N GLY A 28 0.98 18.34 3.98
CA GLY A 28 0.47 19.70 4.17
C GLY A 28 1.31 20.81 3.51
N ASN A 29 2.33 20.45 2.72
CA ASN A 29 3.25 21.39 2.09
C ASN A 29 3.15 21.37 0.56
N LEU A 30 1.94 21.17 0.02
CA LEU A 30 1.70 21.09 -1.42
C LEU A 30 1.31 22.45 -2.00
N ASN A 31 1.85 22.74 -3.17
CA ASN A 31 1.38 23.85 -3.99
C ASN A 31 0.09 23.46 -4.71
N LYS A 32 -0.70 24.45 -5.16
CA LYS A 32 -1.98 24.21 -5.82
C LYS A 32 -1.86 23.42 -7.13
N ASP A 33 -0.78 23.61 -7.86
CA ASP A 33 -0.47 22.93 -9.12
C ASP A 33 0.00 21.47 -8.93
N GLU A 34 0.26 21.07 -7.70
CA GLU A 34 0.64 19.70 -7.34
C GLU A 34 -0.55 18.83 -6.97
N VAL A 35 -1.77 19.39 -6.95
CA VAL A 35 -3.02 18.72 -6.61
C VAL A 35 -4.00 18.80 -7.77
N SER A 36 -4.61 17.68 -8.12
CA SER A 36 -5.63 17.60 -9.18
C SER A 36 -6.88 16.88 -8.68
N ASP A 37 -8.01 17.14 -9.35
CA ASP A 37 -9.26 16.42 -9.12
C ASP A 37 -9.37 15.25 -10.10
N LYS A 38 -9.75 14.08 -9.58
CA LYS A 38 -10.13 12.94 -10.43
C LYS A 38 -11.58 13.08 -10.89
N PRO A 39 -12.03 12.34 -11.93
CA PRO A 39 -13.43 12.41 -12.44
C PRO A 39 -14.51 12.08 -11.40
N ASP A 40 -14.15 11.31 -10.37
CA ASP A 40 -15.04 10.92 -9.26
C ASP A 40 -15.02 11.90 -8.08
N ASN A 41 -14.39 13.09 -8.25
CA ASN A 41 -14.16 14.12 -7.23
C ASN A 41 -13.22 13.71 -6.08
N SER A 42 -12.51 12.60 -6.19
CA SER A 42 -11.36 12.33 -5.33
C SER A 42 -10.16 13.18 -5.75
N LYS A 43 -9.12 13.22 -4.90
CA LYS A 43 -7.92 14.01 -5.15
C LYS A 43 -6.76 13.09 -5.51
N VAL A 44 -5.88 13.59 -6.35
CA VAL A 44 -4.57 13.01 -6.64
C VAL A 44 -3.51 14.10 -6.55
N THR A 45 -2.34 13.77 -6.04
CA THR A 45 -1.20 14.68 -6.02
C THR A 45 -0.08 14.18 -6.94
N LYS A 46 0.84 15.04 -7.28
CA LYS A 46 2.05 14.61 -8.02
C LYS A 46 2.84 13.54 -7.26
N TYR A 47 2.71 13.51 -5.92
CA TYR A 47 3.42 12.55 -5.08
C TYR A 47 2.78 11.16 -5.11
N ASP A 48 1.45 11.07 -5.25
CA ASP A 48 0.77 9.79 -5.51
C ASP A 48 1.37 9.15 -6.77
N LEU A 49 1.46 9.93 -7.87
CA LEU A 49 2.00 9.44 -9.14
C LEU A 49 3.50 9.09 -9.07
N LEU A 50 4.31 9.89 -8.36
CA LEU A 50 5.74 9.60 -8.20
C LEU A 50 5.98 8.34 -7.38
N VAL A 51 5.30 8.22 -6.24
CA VAL A 51 5.42 7.06 -5.36
C VAL A 51 4.93 5.81 -6.07
N GLU A 52 3.79 5.90 -6.79
CA GLU A 52 3.25 4.80 -7.57
C GLU A 52 4.25 4.28 -8.61
N ASN A 53 4.84 5.17 -9.40
CA ASN A 53 5.82 4.79 -10.41
C ASN A 53 7.04 4.08 -9.79
N GLU A 54 7.55 4.57 -8.66
CA GLU A 54 8.65 3.92 -7.95
C GLU A 54 8.25 2.52 -7.42
N LEU A 55 7.03 2.38 -6.89
CA LEU A 55 6.51 1.10 -6.42
C LEU A 55 6.35 0.10 -7.56
N ILE A 56 5.77 0.53 -8.69
CA ILE A 56 5.61 -0.31 -9.89
C ILE A 56 6.98 -0.80 -10.37
N GLU A 57 7.97 0.10 -10.47
CA GLU A 57 9.31 -0.27 -10.90
C GLU A 57 9.98 -1.26 -9.93
N PHE A 58 9.84 -1.02 -8.62
CA PHE A 58 10.37 -1.90 -7.59
C PHE A 58 9.77 -3.29 -7.67
N PHE A 59 8.43 -3.41 -7.71
CA PHE A 59 7.77 -4.69 -7.75
C PHE A 59 7.98 -5.44 -9.08
N ASN A 60 8.07 -4.73 -10.20
CA ASN A 60 8.45 -5.34 -11.49
C ASN A 60 9.84 -5.98 -11.40
N LYS A 61 10.83 -5.32 -10.79
CA LYS A 61 12.18 -5.87 -10.55
C LYS A 61 12.16 -7.12 -9.65
N LYS A 62 11.13 -7.24 -8.79
CA LYS A 62 10.91 -8.41 -7.93
C LYS A 62 10.16 -9.54 -8.63
N GLY A 63 9.73 -9.34 -9.89
CA GLY A 63 9.04 -10.32 -10.71
C GLY A 63 7.52 -10.32 -10.61
N PHE A 64 6.93 -9.26 -10.05
CA PHE A 64 5.49 -9.02 -10.11
C PHE A 64 5.17 -8.25 -11.39
N SER A 65 4.55 -8.91 -12.39
CA SER A 65 4.32 -8.32 -13.72
C SER A 65 2.89 -7.79 -13.92
N ASN A 66 1.93 -8.23 -13.12
CA ASN A 66 0.55 -7.81 -13.20
C ASN A 66 0.27 -6.89 -12.01
N ILE A 67 0.40 -5.60 -12.20
CA ILE A 67 0.24 -4.60 -11.14
C ILE A 67 -0.99 -3.76 -11.45
N ILE A 68 -1.90 -3.68 -10.49
CA ILE A 68 -3.07 -2.81 -10.48
C ILE A 68 -2.78 -1.72 -9.46
N SER A 69 -2.82 -0.47 -9.88
CA SER A 69 -2.58 0.65 -9.00
C SER A 69 -3.76 1.61 -8.98
N GLU A 70 -3.88 2.41 -7.93
CA GLU A 70 -5.02 3.32 -7.76
C GLU A 70 -5.07 4.37 -8.87
N GLU A 71 -3.91 4.91 -9.28
CA GLU A 71 -3.84 6.02 -10.23
C GLU A 71 -3.80 5.55 -11.70
N HIS A 72 -3.32 4.34 -11.95
CA HIS A 72 -3.29 3.72 -13.27
C HIS A 72 -4.16 2.47 -13.27
N SER A 73 -5.46 2.64 -13.54
CA SER A 73 -6.36 1.52 -13.75
C SER A 73 -5.93 0.73 -14.99
N SER A 74 -5.41 -0.46 -14.79
CA SER A 74 -5.18 -1.40 -15.89
C SER A 74 -6.36 -2.37 -15.97
N ASP A 75 -6.79 -2.71 -17.19
CA ASP A 75 -7.84 -3.71 -17.45
C ASP A 75 -7.43 -5.15 -17.08
N LEU A 76 -6.56 -5.31 -16.08
CA LEU A 76 -5.97 -6.58 -15.67
C LEU A 76 -6.88 -7.44 -14.78
N LEU A 77 -8.14 -7.05 -14.58
CA LEU A 77 -9.15 -7.79 -13.78
C LEU A 77 -9.36 -9.26 -14.20
N ASN A 78 -8.87 -9.65 -15.38
CA ASN A 78 -8.94 -11.03 -15.88
C ASN A 78 -7.73 -11.90 -15.48
N ASN A 79 -6.70 -11.33 -14.85
CA ASN A 79 -5.54 -12.09 -14.41
C ASN A 79 -5.83 -12.80 -13.09
N LYS A 80 -5.42 -14.06 -12.99
CA LYS A 80 -5.57 -14.84 -11.76
C LYS A 80 -4.64 -14.37 -10.64
N ASN A 81 -3.50 -13.78 -11.03
CA ASN A 81 -2.45 -13.35 -10.11
C ASN A 81 -2.11 -11.89 -10.41
N TYR A 82 -2.20 -11.04 -9.41
CA TYR A 82 -1.91 -9.61 -9.54
C TYR A 82 -1.49 -9.00 -8.20
N LEU A 83 -0.72 -7.93 -8.28
CA LEU A 83 -0.36 -7.08 -7.14
C LEU A 83 -1.21 -5.80 -7.20
N THR A 84 -1.78 -5.40 -6.07
CA THR A 84 -2.43 -4.09 -5.93
C THR A 84 -1.50 -3.13 -5.23
N ILE A 85 -1.54 -1.85 -5.62
CA ILE A 85 -0.77 -0.77 -5.00
C ILE A 85 -1.71 0.41 -4.74
N ASP A 86 -1.63 0.95 -3.53
CA ASP A 86 -2.12 2.27 -3.17
C ASP A 86 -0.92 3.05 -2.63
N PRO A 87 -0.43 4.05 -3.36
CA PRO A 87 0.79 4.77 -3.02
C PRO A 87 0.66 5.65 -1.78
N ILE A 88 -0.50 6.32 -1.61
CA ILE A 88 -0.79 7.20 -0.48
C ILE A 88 -2.28 7.10 -0.13
N ASP A 89 -2.67 6.03 0.59
CA ASP A 89 -4.02 6.01 1.18
C ASP A 89 -4.16 7.15 2.20
N GLY A 90 -5.21 7.93 2.01
CA GLY A 90 -5.42 9.16 2.76
C GLY A 90 -4.89 10.41 2.04
N THR A 91 -4.96 10.51 0.71
CA THR A 91 -4.54 11.67 -0.09
C THR A 91 -5.11 12.99 0.43
N ARG A 92 -6.37 13.01 0.89
CA ARG A 92 -6.95 14.21 1.50
C ARG A 92 -6.27 14.60 2.81
N ASN A 93 -5.86 13.63 3.63
CA ASN A 93 -5.10 13.88 4.85
C ASN A 93 -3.72 14.42 4.49
N PHE A 94 -3.07 13.83 3.49
CA PHE A 94 -1.78 14.27 2.96
C PHE A 94 -1.82 15.74 2.53
N ILE A 95 -2.84 16.14 1.76
CA ILE A 95 -3.03 17.52 1.31
C ILE A 95 -3.24 18.47 2.49
N ASN A 96 -4.03 18.07 3.50
CA ASN A 96 -4.43 18.92 4.62
C ASN A 96 -3.44 18.90 5.81
N GLY A 97 -2.29 18.26 5.69
CA GLY A 97 -1.30 18.21 6.78
C GLY A 97 -1.71 17.33 7.96
N ILE A 98 -2.59 16.37 7.73
CA ILE A 98 -3.02 15.41 8.75
C ILE A 98 -2.12 14.17 8.66
N ASN A 99 -1.42 13.85 9.74
CA ASN A 99 -0.49 12.73 9.83
C ASN A 99 -1.21 11.37 9.90
N LYS A 100 -2.11 11.10 8.97
CA LYS A 100 -2.87 9.85 8.84
C LYS A 100 -2.86 9.42 7.38
N VAL A 101 -1.72 8.93 6.93
CA VAL A 101 -1.49 8.41 5.59
C VAL A 101 -0.73 7.09 5.71
N VAL A 102 -0.99 6.16 4.80
CA VAL A 102 -0.27 4.89 4.71
C VAL A 102 0.06 4.55 3.26
N MET A 103 1.04 3.70 3.05
CA MET A 103 1.33 3.04 1.78
C MET A 103 0.84 1.60 1.86
N MET A 104 0.16 1.13 0.82
CA MET A 104 -0.42 -0.21 0.85
C MET A 104 -0.11 -1.02 -0.40
N THR A 105 0.04 -2.33 -0.23
CA THR A 105 0.13 -3.30 -1.33
C THR A 105 -0.40 -4.65 -0.91
N SER A 106 -0.98 -5.39 -1.85
CA SER A 106 -1.41 -6.76 -1.64
C SER A 106 -1.16 -7.62 -2.87
N TYR A 107 -0.68 -8.83 -2.69
CA TYR A 107 -0.55 -9.81 -3.76
C TYR A 107 -1.66 -10.83 -3.68
N ILE A 108 -2.41 -10.93 -4.75
CA ILE A 108 -3.54 -11.83 -4.90
C ILE A 108 -3.17 -12.94 -5.88
N GLU A 109 -3.41 -14.18 -5.51
CA GLU A 109 -3.26 -15.35 -6.34
C GLU A 109 -4.52 -16.22 -6.29
N ASN A 110 -5.10 -16.51 -7.45
CA ASN A 110 -6.34 -17.30 -7.54
C ASN A 110 -7.49 -16.79 -6.64
N LYS A 111 -7.64 -15.47 -6.51
CA LYS A 111 -8.62 -14.76 -5.65
C LYS A 111 -8.34 -14.85 -4.15
N GLU A 112 -7.18 -15.35 -3.74
CA GLU A 112 -6.76 -15.37 -2.34
C GLU A 112 -5.61 -14.37 -2.13
N SER A 113 -5.64 -13.64 -1.02
CA SER A 113 -4.53 -12.77 -0.63
C SER A 113 -3.39 -13.62 -0.09
N ILE A 114 -2.26 -13.62 -0.77
CA ILE A 114 -1.05 -14.31 -0.36
C ILE A 114 -0.28 -13.52 0.68
N PHE A 115 -0.20 -12.20 0.47
CA PHE A 115 0.26 -11.26 1.47
C PHE A 115 -0.41 -9.89 1.28
N SER A 116 -0.48 -9.13 2.36
CA SER A 116 -0.84 -7.71 2.35
C SER A 116 0.12 -6.95 3.22
N ILE A 117 0.43 -5.72 2.83
CA ILE A 117 1.35 -4.84 3.53
C ILE A 117 0.68 -3.48 3.72
N ILE A 118 0.80 -2.93 4.92
CA ILE A 118 0.44 -1.55 5.25
C ILE A 118 1.64 -0.93 5.96
N TYR A 119 2.11 0.18 5.48
CA TYR A 119 3.21 0.93 6.10
C TYR A 119 2.74 2.34 6.48
N ASP A 120 2.82 2.63 7.77
CA ASP A 120 2.62 3.96 8.35
C ASP A 120 3.97 4.69 8.38
N PRO A 121 4.20 5.66 7.49
CA PRO A 121 5.47 6.36 7.42
C PRO A 121 5.71 7.31 8.58
N ILE A 122 4.66 7.77 9.25
CA ILE A 122 4.78 8.74 10.34
C ILE A 122 5.28 8.08 11.61
N ASN A 123 4.76 6.89 11.91
CA ASN A 123 5.11 6.14 13.11
C ASN A 123 6.16 5.06 12.85
N ASP A 124 6.61 4.89 11.60
CA ASP A 124 7.51 3.82 11.16
C ASP A 124 6.97 2.43 11.55
N ILE A 125 5.69 2.20 11.24
CA ILE A 125 5.03 0.93 11.54
C ILE A 125 4.76 0.17 10.25
N PHE A 126 5.27 -1.05 10.18
CA PHE A 126 5.11 -1.97 9.06
C PHE A 126 4.27 -3.16 9.48
N TYR A 127 3.04 -3.22 8.98
CA TYR A 127 2.18 -4.40 9.11
C TYR A 127 2.28 -5.23 7.85
N HIS A 128 2.37 -6.54 8.00
CA HIS A 128 2.20 -7.46 6.88
C HIS A 128 1.52 -8.75 7.31
N THR A 129 0.83 -9.35 6.35
CA THR A 129 0.29 -10.71 6.48
C THR A 129 1.13 -11.66 5.63
N TYR A 130 1.32 -12.87 6.10
CA TYR A 130 1.92 -13.97 5.34
C TYR A 130 1.43 -15.30 5.88
N LYS A 131 0.95 -16.19 5.01
CA LYS A 131 0.42 -17.52 5.40
C LYS A 131 -0.61 -17.42 6.54
N ASN A 132 -1.51 -16.45 6.46
CA ASN A 132 -2.56 -16.18 7.43
C ASN A 132 -2.09 -15.64 8.80
N ASP A 133 -0.81 -15.41 8.99
CA ASP A 133 -0.29 -14.77 10.19
C ASP A 133 -0.15 -13.25 9.98
N ILE A 134 -0.33 -12.47 11.03
CA ILE A 134 -0.20 -11.01 11.02
C ILE A 134 1.03 -10.61 11.82
N TYR A 135 1.83 -9.76 11.21
CA TYR A 135 3.08 -9.25 11.78
C TYR A 135 3.05 -7.73 11.89
N LYS A 136 3.66 -7.21 12.95
CA LYS A 136 3.97 -5.79 13.14
C LYS A 136 5.47 -5.64 13.36
N ASN A 137 6.14 -4.86 12.52
CA ASN A 137 7.59 -4.67 12.58
C ASN A 137 8.33 -6.02 12.72
N PHE A 138 7.93 -6.99 11.87
CA PHE A 138 8.48 -8.37 11.81
C PHE A 138 8.24 -9.23 13.08
N LYS A 139 7.42 -8.77 14.00
CA LYS A 139 6.99 -9.57 15.16
C LYS A 139 5.57 -10.08 14.91
N LEU A 140 5.39 -11.37 15.10
CA LEU A 140 4.06 -12.00 15.04
C LEU A 140 3.15 -11.40 16.12
N ILE A 141 1.98 -10.87 15.71
CA ILE A 141 1.00 -10.31 16.65
C ILE A 141 -0.28 -11.13 16.74
N VAL A 142 -0.69 -11.79 15.64
CA VAL A 142 -1.89 -12.63 15.63
C VAL A 142 -1.61 -13.87 14.78
N LYS A 143 -1.98 -15.03 15.31
CA LYS A 143 -2.15 -16.27 14.56
C LYS A 143 -3.61 -16.38 14.16
N VAL A 144 -3.92 -16.19 12.87
CA VAL A 144 -5.31 -16.23 12.41
C VAL A 144 -5.71 -17.68 12.15
N ASN A 145 -6.70 -18.17 12.92
CA ASN A 145 -7.39 -19.40 12.55
C ASN A 145 -8.35 -19.09 11.38
N TYR A 146 -8.18 -19.72 10.27
CA TYR A 146 -8.78 -19.79 8.94
C TYR A 146 -10.06 -18.99 8.57
N ASN A 147 -10.67 -18.20 9.45
CA ASN A 147 -11.96 -17.55 9.22
C ASN A 147 -11.95 -16.01 9.24
N GLN A 148 -10.80 -15.36 9.28
CA GLN A 148 -10.72 -13.90 9.27
C GLN A 148 -9.92 -13.42 8.06
N HIS A 149 -10.58 -12.66 7.17
CA HIS A 149 -9.97 -12.04 6.01
C HIS A 149 -9.67 -10.57 6.31
N ILE A 150 -8.43 -10.13 6.01
CA ILE A 150 -8.11 -8.71 5.94
C ILE A 150 -8.29 -8.30 4.47
N GLY A 151 -9.29 -7.47 4.20
CA GLY A 151 -9.57 -6.95 2.86
C GLY A 151 -9.25 -5.47 2.75
N PHE A 152 -8.79 -5.05 1.58
CA PHE A 152 -8.75 -3.63 1.20
C PHE A 152 -10.15 -3.20 0.77
N LEU A 153 -10.64 -2.13 1.36
CA LEU A 153 -11.83 -1.43 0.90
C LEU A 153 -11.38 -0.01 0.54
N GLY A 154 -11.52 0.38 -0.74
CA GLY A 154 -11.11 1.65 -1.33
C GLY A 154 -11.30 2.88 -0.43
N ASP A 155 -11.41 4.11 -0.91
CA ASP A 155 -11.38 5.44 -0.24
C ASP A 155 -11.93 5.57 1.20
N HIS A 156 -12.49 4.53 1.75
CA HIS A 156 -13.01 4.41 3.11
C HIS A 156 -12.40 3.23 3.86
N ALA A 157 -11.15 2.88 3.57
CA ALA A 157 -10.47 1.75 4.21
C ALA A 157 -10.55 1.84 5.74
N LYS A 158 -11.56 1.19 6.29
CA LYS A 158 -11.58 0.84 7.71
C LYS A 158 -10.83 -0.48 7.82
N VAL A 159 -9.65 -0.45 8.41
CA VAL A 159 -8.99 -1.68 8.86
C VAL A 159 -9.85 -2.22 9.99
N TYR A 160 -10.70 -3.19 9.67
CA TYR A 160 -11.40 -3.94 10.70
C TYR A 160 -10.42 -4.97 11.26
N PHE A 161 -9.83 -4.66 12.40
CA PHE A 161 -9.40 -5.71 13.31
C PHE A 161 -10.68 -6.24 13.93
N GLY A 162 -11.04 -7.48 13.64
CA GLY A 162 -12.13 -8.14 14.35
C GLY A 162 -11.89 -8.03 15.85
N GLU A 163 -12.96 -7.86 16.62
CA GLU A 163 -12.90 -7.80 18.08
C GLU A 163 -12.08 -8.98 18.60
N LEU A 164 -11.03 -8.67 19.34
CA LEU A 164 -10.22 -9.63 20.13
C LEU A 164 -11.01 -10.09 21.33
#